data_12c35815805831a77b33440046cdd9a2
#
_entry.id   12c35815805831a77b33440046cdd9a2
#
_cell.length_a   1.000
_cell.length_b   1.000
_cell.length_c   1.000
_cell.angle_alpha   90.00
_cell.angle_beta   90.00
_cell.angle_gamma   90.00
#
_symmetry.space_group_name_H-M   'P 1'
#
loop_
_entity.id
_entity.type
_entity.pdbx_description
1 polymer ?
#
loop_
_entity_poly.entity_id
_entity_poly.type
_entity_poly.pdbx_seq_one_letter_code
_entity_poly.pdbx_strand_id
1 'polypeptide(L)'
;MRRARKDVVITSPYLIPGPLGITAFEALGQRNVKTVVLTNSLAATDEPLVHTGYSRYRRQLLESGVDLYEISPERTRRTKRLGMFGSSFGRLHAKTAVVDGHTVFVGSMNLDPRSDTQNTELGIFVDSPALAKELLRIVNISKLQSAYRLRLDSHGNLEWLSMDEDNETIFTDEPETSFWLRLHNMLISPFLPEQLL
;
A
#
# COMPACT_ATOMS: atom_id res chain seq x y z
N MET A 1 -1.20 7.15 14.43
CA MET A 1 -2.31 6.22 14.31
C MET A 1 -3.20 6.13 15.57
N ARG A 2 -2.66 5.97 16.80
CA ARG A 2 -3.49 5.81 18.04
C ARG A 2 -4.50 6.94 18.30
N ARG A 3 -4.22 8.18 17.85
CA ARG A 3 -5.09 9.36 18.07
C ARG A 3 -6.02 9.66 16.89
N ALA A 4 -5.93 8.95 15.79
CA ALA A 4 -6.80 9.14 14.63
C ALA A 4 -8.27 8.96 15.00
N ARG A 5 -9.16 9.81 14.45
CA ARG A 5 -10.59 9.85 14.78
C ARG A 5 -11.48 9.70 13.54
N LYS A 6 -11.01 10.08 12.36
CA LYS A 6 -11.78 10.09 11.12
C LYS A 6 -11.17 9.19 10.07
N ASP A 7 -9.93 9.50 9.68
CA ASP A 7 -9.26 8.81 8.61
C ASP A 7 -7.74 8.75 8.79
N VAL A 8 -7.14 7.71 8.19
CA VAL A 8 -5.70 7.54 8.06
C VAL A 8 -5.43 7.10 6.62
N VAL A 9 -4.62 7.86 5.90
CA VAL A 9 -4.19 7.52 4.54
C VAL A 9 -2.68 7.36 4.53
N ILE A 10 -2.20 6.20 4.13
CA ILE A 10 -0.78 5.83 4.16
C ILE A 10 -0.32 5.51 2.75
N THR A 11 0.86 6.00 2.38
CA THR A 11 1.61 5.51 1.22
C THR A 11 2.94 4.94 1.68
N SER A 12 3.22 3.70 1.31
CA SER A 12 4.50 3.06 1.60
C SER A 12 4.85 2.08 0.48
N PRO A 13 6.03 2.19 -0.15
CA PRO A 13 6.45 1.26 -1.20
C PRO A 13 6.63 -0.17 -0.69
N TYR A 14 7.05 -0.30 0.57
CA TYR A 14 7.19 -1.57 1.28
C TYR A 14 6.26 -1.58 2.48
N LEU A 15 5.49 -2.65 2.62
CA LEU A 15 4.39 -2.76 3.58
C LEU A 15 4.42 -4.14 4.25
N ILE A 16 5.14 -4.26 5.34
CA ILE A 16 5.18 -5.47 6.18
C ILE A 16 4.83 -5.04 7.60
N PRO A 17 3.53 -4.90 7.93
CA PRO A 17 3.11 -4.30 9.19
C PRO A 17 3.47 -5.13 10.42
N GLY A 18 3.75 -6.42 10.24
CA GLY A 18 3.95 -7.33 11.35
C GLY A 18 2.72 -7.47 12.27
N PRO A 19 2.78 -8.31 13.30
CA PRO A 19 1.63 -8.50 14.21
C PRO A 19 1.18 -7.22 14.93
N LEU A 20 2.15 -6.35 15.31
CA LEU A 20 1.85 -5.08 15.99
C LEU A 20 1.15 -4.09 15.05
N GLY A 21 1.57 -4.04 13.77
CA GLY A 21 0.92 -3.21 12.77
C GLY A 21 -0.50 -3.69 12.47
N ILE A 22 -0.73 -5.00 12.35
CA ILE A 22 -2.08 -5.57 12.18
C ILE A 22 -2.97 -5.18 13.36
N THR A 23 -2.50 -5.38 14.60
CA THR A 23 -3.27 -4.95 15.80
C THR A 23 -3.60 -3.45 15.76
N ALA A 24 -2.69 -2.61 15.24
CA ALA A 24 -2.96 -1.18 15.11
C ALA A 24 -4.03 -0.89 14.03
N PHE A 25 -4.05 -1.61 12.91
CA PHE A 25 -5.09 -1.50 11.88
C PHE A 25 -6.44 -2.00 12.39
N GLU A 26 -6.49 -3.14 13.07
CA GLU A 26 -7.70 -3.65 13.72
C GLU A 26 -8.29 -2.63 14.70
N ALA A 27 -7.46 -2.01 15.54
CA ALA A 27 -7.89 -0.98 16.47
C ALA A 27 -8.41 0.29 15.78
N LEU A 28 -7.96 0.61 14.56
CA LEU A 28 -8.55 1.67 13.74
C LEU A 28 -9.94 1.25 13.23
N GLY A 29 -10.06 0.03 12.68
CA GLY A 29 -11.33 -0.52 12.19
C GLY A 29 -12.40 -0.59 13.29
N GLN A 30 -12.07 -1.07 14.49
CA GLN A 30 -12.97 -1.11 15.65
C GLN A 30 -13.50 0.28 16.07
N ARG A 31 -12.73 1.33 15.78
CA ARG A 31 -13.13 2.72 16.04
C ARG A 31 -13.81 3.40 14.84
N ASN A 32 -14.09 2.64 13.78
CA ASN A 32 -14.63 3.14 12.51
C ASN A 32 -13.77 4.26 11.87
N VAL A 33 -12.45 4.21 12.06
CA VAL A 33 -11.51 5.11 11.40
C VAL A 33 -11.27 4.58 10.00
N LYS A 34 -11.63 5.37 8.98
CA LYS A 34 -11.41 5.00 7.58
C LYS A 34 -9.91 4.92 7.28
N THR A 35 -9.42 3.73 6.96
CA THR A 35 -8.00 3.52 6.70
C THR A 35 -7.77 3.16 5.24
N VAL A 36 -6.92 3.91 4.57
CA VAL A 36 -6.51 3.70 3.17
C VAL A 36 -5.02 3.46 3.13
N VAL A 37 -4.60 2.41 2.43
CA VAL A 37 -3.18 2.12 2.21
C VAL A 37 -2.92 1.98 0.71
N LEU A 38 -1.88 2.67 0.22
CA LEU A 38 -1.38 2.56 -1.13
C LEU A 38 0.06 2.04 -1.09
N THR A 39 0.31 0.92 -1.77
CA THR A 39 1.63 0.26 -1.85
C THR A 39 1.94 -0.18 -3.29
N ASN A 40 3.08 -0.83 -3.50
CA ASN A 40 3.43 -1.40 -4.81
C ASN A 40 2.81 -2.80 -4.98
N SER A 41 2.33 -3.09 -6.20
CA SER A 41 2.05 -4.46 -6.61
C SER A 41 3.34 -5.26 -6.80
N LEU A 42 3.24 -6.58 -6.99
CA LEU A 42 4.39 -7.42 -7.34
C LEU A 42 5.05 -6.98 -8.66
N ALA A 43 4.27 -6.50 -9.61
CA ALA A 43 4.79 -5.98 -10.88
C ALA A 43 5.48 -4.61 -10.74
N ALA A 44 5.12 -3.82 -9.72
CA ALA A 44 5.66 -2.48 -9.48
C ALA A 44 6.88 -2.47 -8.56
N THR A 45 7.03 -3.47 -7.69
CA THR A 45 8.11 -3.48 -6.70
C THR A 45 9.48 -3.67 -7.34
N ASP A 46 10.50 -3.05 -6.77
CA ASP A 46 11.92 -3.32 -7.04
C ASP A 46 12.51 -4.40 -6.11
N GLU A 47 11.77 -4.76 -5.04
CA GLU A 47 12.16 -5.77 -4.07
C GLU A 47 11.11 -6.89 -3.96
N PRO A 48 11.11 -7.88 -4.87
CA PRO A 48 10.13 -8.98 -4.87
C PRO A 48 10.08 -9.77 -3.56
N LEU A 49 11.21 -9.90 -2.86
CA LEU A 49 11.26 -10.60 -1.57
C LEU A 49 10.48 -9.83 -0.48
N VAL A 50 10.62 -8.51 -0.44
CA VAL A 50 9.83 -7.66 0.48
C VAL A 50 8.35 -7.75 0.16
N HIS A 51 8.00 -7.79 -1.14
CA HIS A 51 6.61 -7.99 -1.55
C HIS A 51 6.08 -9.36 -1.11
N THR A 52 6.91 -10.39 -1.12
CA THR A 52 6.54 -11.71 -0.58
C THR A 52 6.19 -11.64 0.91
N GLY A 53 6.92 -10.87 1.70
CA GLY A 53 6.57 -10.57 3.10
C GLY A 53 5.23 -9.87 3.23
N TYR A 54 5.01 -8.83 2.42
CA TYR A 54 3.76 -8.08 2.39
C TYR A 54 2.56 -8.95 2.04
N SER A 55 2.67 -9.82 1.03
CA SER A 55 1.55 -10.63 0.53
C SER A 55 0.89 -11.49 1.60
N ARG A 56 1.63 -11.87 2.65
CA ARG A 56 1.11 -12.63 3.81
C ARG A 56 0.09 -11.84 4.63
N TYR A 57 0.17 -10.50 4.60
CA TYR A 57 -0.67 -9.60 5.40
C TYR A 57 -1.90 -9.07 4.64
N ARG A 58 -2.01 -9.27 3.32
CA ARG A 58 -3.11 -8.73 2.52
C ARG A 58 -4.48 -9.05 3.08
N ARG A 59 -4.72 -10.34 3.40
CA ARG A 59 -6.00 -10.79 3.96
C ARG A 59 -6.29 -10.11 5.28
N GLN A 60 -5.36 -10.12 6.22
CA GLN A 60 -5.54 -9.52 7.55
C GLN A 60 -5.78 -8.02 7.47
N LEU A 61 -5.09 -7.31 6.56
CA LEU A 61 -5.32 -5.88 6.31
C LEU A 61 -6.74 -5.63 5.82
N LEU A 62 -7.24 -6.41 4.85
CA LEU A 62 -8.60 -6.29 4.33
C LEU A 62 -9.65 -6.62 5.40
N GLU A 63 -9.44 -7.69 6.17
CA GLU A 63 -10.31 -8.09 7.28
C GLU A 63 -10.35 -7.05 8.41
N SER A 64 -9.24 -6.30 8.59
CA SER A 64 -9.18 -5.15 9.52
C SER A 64 -9.91 -3.90 9.01
N GLY A 65 -10.52 -3.96 7.81
CA GLY A 65 -11.24 -2.84 7.22
C GLY A 65 -10.36 -1.83 6.50
N VAL A 66 -9.14 -2.20 6.13
CA VAL A 66 -8.23 -1.36 5.33
C VAL A 66 -8.67 -1.36 3.87
N ASP A 67 -8.85 -0.18 3.30
CA ASP A 67 -9.01 0.04 1.85
C ASP A 67 -7.63 -0.05 1.20
N LEU A 68 -7.28 -1.20 0.65
CA LEU A 68 -5.94 -1.54 0.19
C LEU A 68 -5.82 -1.37 -1.33
N TYR A 69 -4.78 -0.65 -1.76
CA TYR A 69 -4.50 -0.37 -3.17
C TYR A 69 -3.06 -0.72 -3.53
N GLU A 70 -2.87 -1.33 -4.69
CA GLU A 70 -1.56 -1.68 -5.24
C GLU A 70 -1.31 -0.96 -6.56
N ILE A 71 -0.20 -0.22 -6.65
CA ILE A 71 0.20 0.50 -7.86
C ILE A 71 0.47 -0.49 -9.01
N SER A 72 -0.09 -0.17 -10.17
CA SER A 72 0.11 -0.84 -11.43
C SER A 72 1.12 -0.08 -12.30
N PRO A 73 2.22 -0.69 -12.73
CA PRO A 73 3.15 -0.06 -13.64
C PRO A 73 2.52 0.30 -14.99
N GLU A 74 1.68 -0.58 -15.53
CA GLU A 74 1.04 -0.37 -16.83
C GLU A 74 0.03 0.77 -16.79
N ARG A 75 -0.86 0.78 -15.79
CA ARG A 75 -1.85 1.86 -15.60
C ARG A 75 -1.16 3.19 -15.34
N THR A 76 -0.08 3.20 -14.56
CA THR A 76 0.72 4.41 -14.30
C THR A 76 1.37 4.96 -15.58
N ARG A 77 1.84 4.10 -16.48
CA ARG A 77 2.40 4.52 -17.78
C ARG A 77 1.35 5.14 -18.69
N ARG A 78 0.12 4.64 -18.69
CA ARG A 78 -1.00 5.21 -19.44
C ARG A 78 -1.38 6.59 -18.91
N THR A 79 -1.22 6.82 -17.63
CA THR A 79 -1.59 8.06 -16.96
C THR A 79 -0.39 9.00 -16.88
N LYS A 80 -0.13 9.79 -17.93
CA LYS A 80 1.02 10.72 -18.04
C LYS A 80 1.17 11.78 -16.92
N ARG A 81 0.31 11.79 -15.91
CA ARG A 81 0.25 12.81 -14.85
C ARG A 81 0.97 12.42 -13.55
N LEU A 82 1.47 11.20 -13.40
CA LEU A 82 2.02 10.70 -12.14
C LEU A 82 3.53 10.88 -11.95
N GLY A 83 4.18 11.67 -12.78
CA GLY A 83 5.59 12.08 -12.58
C GLY A 83 5.88 12.82 -11.27
N MET A 84 4.86 13.08 -10.43
CA MET A 84 5.02 13.79 -9.16
C MET A 84 5.48 12.90 -7.98
N PHE A 85 5.45 11.58 -8.11
CA PHE A 85 5.95 10.67 -7.06
C PHE A 85 7.35 10.12 -7.30
N GLY A 86 8.13 10.76 -8.16
CA GLY A 86 9.59 10.63 -8.18
C GLY A 86 10.16 9.29 -8.62
N SER A 87 9.44 8.45 -9.35
CA SER A 87 10.07 7.32 -10.01
C SER A 87 9.64 7.18 -11.45
N SER A 88 10.63 7.07 -12.31
CA SER A 88 10.52 7.05 -13.77
C SER A 88 9.84 5.80 -14.36
N PHE A 89 9.35 4.85 -13.55
CA PHE A 89 8.88 3.54 -14.02
C PHE A 89 7.54 3.08 -13.43
N GLY A 90 6.70 3.98 -12.93
CA GLY A 90 5.39 3.60 -12.40
C GLY A 90 5.47 2.87 -11.06
N ARG A 91 6.46 3.21 -10.22
CA ARG A 91 6.65 2.68 -8.88
C ARG A 91 6.36 3.75 -7.83
N LEU A 92 5.73 3.35 -6.76
CA LEU A 92 5.63 4.17 -5.56
C LEU A 92 6.97 4.17 -4.83
N HIS A 93 7.44 5.38 -4.41
CA HIS A 93 8.59 5.50 -3.53
C HIS A 93 8.32 6.46 -2.35
N ALA A 94 7.19 7.13 -2.34
CA ALA A 94 6.79 8.02 -1.28
C ALA A 94 6.45 7.25 0.01
N LYS A 95 6.90 7.77 1.16
CA LYS A 95 6.54 7.32 2.48
C LYS A 95 5.85 8.46 3.19
N THR A 96 4.53 8.43 3.15
CA THR A 96 3.71 9.50 3.72
C THR A 96 2.53 8.93 4.49
N ALA A 97 2.05 9.68 5.47
CA ALA A 97 0.77 9.41 6.10
C ALA A 97 0.02 10.73 6.32
N VAL A 98 -1.29 10.70 6.12
CA VAL A 98 -2.19 11.79 6.46
C VAL A 98 -3.18 11.28 7.51
N VAL A 99 -3.33 12.00 8.60
CA VAL A 99 -4.23 11.66 9.71
C VAL A 99 -5.25 12.78 9.88
N ASP A 100 -6.53 12.40 9.88
CA ASP A 100 -7.69 13.28 10.11
C ASP A 100 -7.70 14.53 9.19
N GLY A 101 -7.08 14.44 8.03
CA GLY A 101 -7.04 15.51 7.03
C GLY A 101 -6.20 16.74 7.41
N HIS A 102 -5.36 16.67 8.46
CA HIS A 102 -4.53 17.82 8.89
C HIS A 102 -3.10 17.44 9.29
N THR A 103 -2.87 16.31 9.97
CA THR A 103 -1.51 15.92 10.34
C THR A 103 -0.88 15.09 9.24
N VAL A 104 0.25 15.53 8.72
CA VAL A 104 1.00 14.90 7.64
C VAL A 104 2.33 14.39 8.16
N PHE A 105 2.63 13.13 7.87
CA PHE A 105 3.98 12.58 7.97
C PHE A 105 4.59 12.48 6.58
N VAL A 106 5.85 12.89 6.45
CA VAL A 106 6.69 12.66 5.27
C VAL A 106 8.06 12.23 5.75
N GLY A 107 8.59 11.15 5.20
CA GLY A 107 9.89 10.63 5.64
C GLY A 107 10.50 9.61 4.70
N SER A 108 11.58 9.01 5.18
CA SER A 108 12.27 7.90 4.53
C SER A 108 11.79 6.52 5.01
N MET A 109 11.11 6.45 6.17
CA MET A 109 10.68 5.24 6.84
C MET A 109 9.56 4.51 6.11
N ASN A 110 9.78 3.28 5.69
CA ASN A 110 8.75 2.37 5.22
C ASN A 110 7.98 1.74 6.38
N LEU A 111 6.86 1.09 6.07
CA LEU A 111 6.14 0.23 7.01
C LEU A 111 6.67 -1.21 6.91
N ASP A 112 7.91 -1.42 7.31
CA ASP A 112 8.57 -2.71 7.33
C ASP A 112 9.53 -2.87 8.53
N PRO A 113 9.92 -4.10 8.91
CA PRO A 113 10.79 -4.34 10.07
C PRO A 113 12.18 -3.74 9.94
N ARG A 114 12.74 -3.62 8.74
CA ARG A 114 14.08 -3.03 8.51
C ARG A 114 14.06 -1.54 8.80
N SER A 115 13.04 -0.83 8.34
CA SER A 115 12.88 0.59 8.63
C SER A 115 12.64 0.84 10.12
N ASP A 116 11.96 -0.08 10.81
CA ASP A 116 11.68 0.04 12.25
C ASP A 116 12.92 -0.24 13.14
N THR A 117 13.79 -1.17 12.75
CA THR A 117 14.81 -1.72 13.67
C THR A 117 16.24 -1.61 13.18
N GLN A 118 16.51 -1.44 11.89
CA GLN A 118 17.84 -1.56 11.30
C GLN A 118 18.31 -0.31 10.57
N ASN A 119 17.41 0.41 9.91
CA ASN A 119 17.76 1.56 9.10
C ASN A 119 17.85 2.83 9.95
N THR A 120 18.70 3.77 9.51
CA THR A 120 18.62 5.15 9.98
C THR A 120 17.58 5.88 9.15
N GLU A 121 16.50 6.28 9.79
CA GLU A 121 15.37 6.91 9.12
C GLU A 121 15.16 8.33 9.63
N LEU A 122 14.66 9.20 8.74
CA LEU A 122 14.26 10.56 9.04
C LEU A 122 12.82 10.78 8.62
N GLY A 123 12.04 11.45 9.46
CA GLY A 123 10.68 11.84 9.14
C GLY A 123 10.27 13.12 9.87
N ILE A 124 9.36 13.84 9.26
CA ILE A 124 8.77 15.04 9.84
C ILE A 124 7.26 14.89 9.93
N PHE A 125 6.70 15.43 11.00
CA PHE A 125 5.28 15.64 11.16
C PHE A 125 4.96 17.10 10.96
N VAL A 126 3.99 17.40 10.09
CA VAL A 126 3.53 18.74 9.78
C VAL A 126 2.04 18.81 10.05
N ASP A 127 1.62 19.75 10.87
CA ASP A 127 0.19 20.06 11.06
C ASP A 127 -0.22 21.12 10.04
N SER A 128 -0.77 20.67 8.91
CA SER A 128 -1.14 21.53 7.78
C SER A 128 -2.29 20.92 6.99
N PRO A 129 -3.52 21.44 7.15
CA PRO A 129 -4.66 21.01 6.34
C PRO A 129 -4.44 21.25 4.84
N ALA A 130 -3.70 22.29 4.47
CA ALA A 130 -3.41 22.59 3.06
C ALA A 130 -2.50 21.50 2.43
N LEU A 131 -1.43 21.10 3.13
CA LEU A 131 -0.55 20.03 2.69
C LEU A 131 -1.28 18.69 2.68
N ALA A 132 -2.06 18.40 3.72
CA ALA A 132 -2.89 17.19 3.80
C ALA A 132 -3.84 17.09 2.61
N LYS A 133 -4.55 18.18 2.27
CA LYS A 133 -5.47 18.23 1.12
C LYS A 133 -4.74 17.91 -0.19
N GLU A 134 -3.56 18.46 -0.40
CA GLU A 134 -2.80 18.23 -1.63
C GLU A 134 -2.32 16.78 -1.73
N LEU A 135 -1.78 16.20 -0.66
CA LEU A 135 -1.38 14.79 -0.63
C LEU A 135 -2.58 13.86 -0.85
N LEU A 136 -3.71 14.11 -0.20
CA LEU A 136 -4.93 13.33 -0.40
C LEU A 136 -5.43 13.41 -1.84
N ARG A 137 -5.34 14.57 -2.49
CA ARG A 137 -5.67 14.75 -3.91
C ARG A 137 -4.79 13.86 -4.79
N ILE A 138 -3.49 13.84 -4.55
CA ILE A 138 -2.53 13.03 -5.31
C ILE A 138 -2.80 11.54 -5.09
N VAL A 139 -2.98 11.10 -3.85
CA VAL A 139 -3.29 9.70 -3.53
C VAL A 139 -4.61 9.27 -4.18
N ASN A 140 -5.66 10.11 -4.16
CA ASN A 140 -6.93 9.79 -4.79
C ASN A 140 -6.81 9.64 -6.31
N ILE A 141 -6.05 10.50 -6.98
CA ILE A 141 -5.76 10.34 -8.41
C ILE A 141 -5.04 9.02 -8.66
N SER A 142 -4.03 8.68 -7.84
CA SER A 142 -3.26 7.45 -7.97
C SER A 142 -4.13 6.21 -7.78
N LYS A 143 -5.00 6.19 -6.77
CA LYS A 143 -5.94 5.09 -6.52
C LYS A 143 -6.86 4.82 -7.70
N LEU A 144 -7.42 5.86 -8.28
CA LEU A 144 -8.41 5.74 -9.36
C LEU A 144 -7.77 5.39 -10.71
N GLN A 145 -6.61 5.96 -11.00
CA GLN A 145 -6.03 5.92 -12.34
C GLN A 145 -4.87 4.94 -12.49
N SER A 146 -4.21 4.57 -11.40
CA SER A 146 -2.91 3.88 -11.45
C SER A 146 -2.76 2.71 -10.51
N ALA A 147 -3.82 2.33 -9.80
CA ALA A 147 -3.77 1.23 -8.86
C ALA A 147 -4.90 0.22 -9.09
N TYR A 148 -4.69 -0.97 -8.57
CA TYR A 148 -5.74 -1.96 -8.34
C TYR A 148 -6.24 -1.81 -6.91
N ARG A 149 -7.55 -1.88 -6.72
CA ARG A 149 -8.15 -2.03 -5.39
C ARG A 149 -8.22 -3.50 -5.05
N LEU A 150 -7.79 -3.90 -3.86
CA LEU A 150 -7.90 -5.26 -3.39
C LEU A 150 -9.20 -5.47 -2.61
N ARG A 151 -9.77 -6.66 -2.75
CA ARG A 151 -10.88 -7.13 -1.91
C ARG A 151 -10.80 -8.64 -1.71
N LEU A 152 -11.62 -9.15 -0.80
CA LEU A 152 -11.92 -10.57 -0.69
C LEU A 152 -13.27 -10.86 -1.34
N ASP A 153 -13.35 -11.93 -2.12
CA ASP A 153 -14.61 -12.44 -2.66
C ASP A 153 -15.46 -13.10 -1.55
N SER A 154 -16.63 -13.63 -1.89
CA SER A 154 -17.52 -14.32 -0.95
C SER A 154 -16.94 -15.62 -0.35
N HIS A 155 -15.89 -16.17 -0.95
CA HIS A 155 -15.18 -17.35 -0.48
C HIS A 155 -13.88 -17.01 0.26
N GLY A 156 -13.58 -15.70 0.37
CA GLY A 156 -12.36 -15.20 0.99
C GLY A 156 -11.13 -15.22 0.09
N ASN A 157 -11.27 -15.38 -1.22
CA ASN A 157 -10.14 -15.27 -2.15
C ASN A 157 -9.84 -13.82 -2.46
N LEU A 158 -8.57 -13.52 -2.72
CA LEU A 158 -8.13 -12.18 -3.13
C LEU A 158 -8.53 -11.89 -4.57
N GLU A 159 -9.03 -10.69 -4.78
CA GLU A 159 -9.31 -10.12 -6.09
C GLU A 159 -8.69 -8.73 -6.20
N TRP A 160 -8.20 -8.42 -7.41
CA TRP A 160 -7.71 -7.10 -7.80
C TRP A 160 -8.70 -6.46 -8.77
N LEU A 161 -9.21 -5.30 -8.41
CA LEU A 161 -10.18 -4.56 -9.21
C LEU A 161 -9.51 -3.38 -9.88
N SER A 162 -9.69 -3.26 -11.19
CA SER A 162 -9.32 -2.07 -11.93
C SER A 162 -10.59 -1.40 -12.49
N MET A 163 -10.66 -0.09 -12.33
CA MET A 163 -11.71 0.73 -12.94
C MET A 163 -11.11 1.45 -14.15
N ASP A 164 -11.60 1.17 -15.34
CA ASP A 164 -11.25 1.88 -16.57
C ASP A 164 -12.53 2.45 -17.19
N GLU A 165 -12.69 3.78 -17.11
CA GLU A 165 -13.90 4.50 -17.51
C GLU A 165 -15.13 3.95 -16.78
N ASP A 166 -16.03 3.23 -17.47
CA ASP A 166 -17.23 2.62 -16.89
C ASP A 166 -17.11 1.10 -16.71
N ASN A 167 -15.94 0.51 -16.97
CA ASN A 167 -15.74 -0.94 -16.91
C ASN A 167 -14.90 -1.34 -15.69
N GLU A 168 -15.49 -2.19 -14.84
CA GLU A 168 -14.75 -2.88 -13.77
C GLU A 168 -14.15 -4.17 -14.35
N THR A 169 -12.84 -4.32 -14.20
CA THR A 169 -12.13 -5.57 -14.52
C THR A 169 -11.63 -6.22 -13.24
N ILE A 170 -11.94 -7.50 -13.06
CA ILE A 170 -11.56 -8.28 -11.87
C ILE A 170 -10.47 -9.28 -12.28
N PHE A 171 -9.38 -9.29 -11.52
CA PHE A 171 -8.31 -10.27 -11.65
C PHE A 171 -8.29 -11.15 -10.40
N THR A 172 -8.18 -12.46 -10.61
CA THR A 172 -8.08 -13.47 -9.53
C THR A 172 -6.64 -13.88 -9.23
N ASP A 173 -5.72 -13.46 -10.08
CA ASP A 173 -4.27 -13.62 -9.92
C ASP A 173 -3.60 -12.25 -9.89
N GLU A 174 -2.38 -12.15 -9.34
CA GLU A 174 -1.60 -10.90 -9.31
C GLU A 174 -1.40 -10.34 -10.72
N PRO A 175 -2.00 -9.15 -11.02
CA PRO A 175 -1.96 -8.58 -12.36
C PRO A 175 -0.55 -8.23 -12.81
N GLU A 176 -0.32 -8.21 -14.13
CA GLU A 176 0.94 -7.79 -14.76
C GLU A 176 2.17 -8.64 -14.37
N THR A 177 1.95 -9.85 -13.83
CA THR A 177 3.01 -10.75 -13.41
C THR A 177 3.01 -12.05 -14.22
N SER A 178 4.21 -12.63 -14.40
CA SER A 178 4.31 -13.95 -15.01
C SER A 178 3.98 -15.05 -14.01
N PHE A 179 3.46 -16.18 -14.52
CA PHE A 179 3.25 -17.38 -13.70
C PHE A 179 4.51 -17.79 -12.92
N TRP A 180 5.69 -17.73 -13.58
CA TRP A 180 6.95 -18.13 -12.96
C TRP A 180 7.37 -17.22 -11.81
N LEU A 181 7.12 -15.91 -11.91
CA LEU A 181 7.40 -14.98 -10.82
C LEU A 181 6.51 -15.26 -9.60
N ARG A 182 5.22 -15.51 -9.84
CA ARG A 182 4.28 -15.87 -8.76
C ARG A 182 4.66 -17.18 -8.09
N LEU A 183 4.96 -18.21 -8.89
CA LEU A 183 5.39 -19.51 -8.39
C LEU A 183 6.68 -19.42 -7.57
N HIS A 184 7.67 -18.69 -8.05
CA HIS A 184 8.93 -18.46 -7.34
C HIS A 184 8.68 -17.80 -5.98
N ASN A 185 7.89 -16.71 -5.93
CA ASN A 185 7.57 -16.02 -4.68
C ASN A 185 6.78 -16.90 -3.71
N MET A 186 5.83 -17.69 -4.22
CA MET A 186 5.08 -18.65 -3.41
C MET A 186 5.99 -19.70 -2.76
N LEU A 187 6.94 -20.25 -3.52
CA LEU A 187 7.86 -21.28 -3.03
C LEU A 187 8.87 -20.74 -2.00
N ILE A 188 9.32 -19.50 -2.18
CA ILE A 188 10.31 -18.88 -1.27
C ILE A 188 9.63 -18.32 -0.01
N SER A 189 8.37 -17.91 -0.10
CA SER A 189 7.65 -17.26 0.99
C SER A 189 7.81 -17.93 2.37
N PRO A 190 7.66 -19.27 2.53
CA PRO A 190 7.77 -19.90 3.84
C PRO A 190 9.16 -19.82 4.47
N PHE A 191 10.20 -19.59 3.67
CA PHE A 191 11.60 -19.61 4.11
C PHE A 191 12.18 -18.21 4.39
N LEU A 192 11.41 -17.14 4.11
CA LEU A 192 11.86 -15.77 4.32
C LEU A 192 11.51 -15.29 5.73
N PRO A 193 12.51 -15.06 6.60
CA PRO A 193 12.28 -14.44 7.90
C PRO A 193 11.97 -12.96 7.72
N GLU A 194 10.87 -12.50 8.32
CA GLU A 194 10.41 -11.10 8.19
C GLU A 194 11.42 -10.07 8.71
N GLN A 195 12.24 -10.45 9.67
CA GLN A 195 13.26 -9.55 10.23
C GLN A 195 14.35 -9.14 9.21
N LEU A 196 14.45 -9.85 8.10
CA LEU A 196 15.40 -9.57 7.02
C LEU A 196 14.80 -8.80 5.84
N LEU A 197 13.49 -8.54 5.88
CA LEU A 197 12.72 -7.92 4.80
C LEU A 197 12.46 -6.42 5.05
#